data_d3ade1a33f770eaed3659b062bf2b908
#
_entry.id   d3ade1a33f770eaed3659b062bf2b908
#
_cell.length_a   1.000
_cell.length_b   1.000
_cell.length_c   1.000
_cell.angle_alpha   90.00
_cell.angle_beta   90.00
_cell.angle_gamma   90.00
#
_symmetry.space_group_name_H-M   'P 1'
#
loop_
_entity.id
_entity.type
_entity.pdbx_description
1 polymer ?
#
loop_
_entity_poly.entity_id
_entity_poly.type
_entity_poly.pdbx_seq_one_letter_code
_entity_poly.pdbx_strand_id
1 'polypeptide(L)'
;DEATLLPLLPEGAVIAAYNAETSQVVAGTEAAIAALELRLGGETAHRRLQTSHAFHSPLMDGVLDGFRRCLEGVALRAPDRRFVSNLTGDWVDPQRCATPDYWVEH
;
A
#
# COMPACT_ATOMS: atom_id res chain seq x y z
N ASP A 1 -14.97 7.08 3.98
CA ASP A 1 -14.88 6.23 2.78
C ASP A 1 -13.95 6.86 1.74
N GLU A 2 -13.63 6.11 0.69
CA GLU A 2 -12.72 6.54 -0.37
C GLU A 2 -13.22 7.80 -1.10
N ALA A 3 -14.51 7.84 -1.45
CA ALA A 3 -15.08 8.95 -2.21
C ALA A 3 -14.98 10.28 -1.45
N THR A 4 -15.07 10.23 -0.12
CA THR A 4 -14.90 11.39 0.76
C THR A 4 -13.41 11.75 0.93
N LEU A 5 -12.53 10.74 0.96
CA LEU A 5 -11.11 10.94 1.24
C LEU A 5 -10.32 11.44 0.02
N LEU A 6 -10.59 10.90 -1.18
CA LEU A 6 -9.85 11.22 -2.40
C LEU A 6 -9.75 12.75 -2.68
N PRO A 7 -10.83 13.54 -2.58
CA PRO A 7 -10.76 14.99 -2.81
C PRO A 7 -9.92 15.76 -1.78
N LEU A 8 -9.67 15.15 -0.63
CA LEU A 8 -8.91 15.74 0.47
C LEU A 8 -7.41 15.41 0.38
N LEU A 9 -7.00 14.44 -0.44
CA LEU A 9 -5.60 14.05 -0.55
C LEU A 9 -4.76 15.20 -1.12
N PRO A 10 -3.71 15.63 -0.41
CA PRO A 10 -2.76 16.57 -0.97
C PRO A 10 -1.78 15.86 -1.91
N GLU A 11 -1.08 16.63 -2.74
CA GLU A 11 0.04 16.12 -3.50
C GLU A 11 1.09 15.47 -2.59
N GLY A 12 1.60 14.32 -2.98
CA GLY A 12 2.56 13.54 -2.18
C GLY A 12 1.92 12.63 -1.12
N ALA A 13 0.58 12.49 -1.11
CA ALA A 13 -0.15 11.51 -0.31
C ALA A 13 -0.98 10.58 -1.20
N VAL A 14 -1.03 9.29 -0.86
CA VAL A 14 -1.80 8.25 -1.55
C VAL A 14 -2.53 7.37 -0.55
N ILE A 15 -3.64 6.74 -0.97
CA ILE A 15 -4.25 5.68 -0.17
C ILE A 15 -3.35 4.44 -0.30
N ALA A 16 -2.78 4.02 0.83
CA ALA A 16 -1.85 2.90 0.92
C ALA A 16 -2.55 1.57 1.18
N ALA A 17 -3.69 1.59 1.88
CA ALA A 17 -4.48 0.39 2.15
C ALA A 17 -5.96 0.71 2.41
N TYR A 18 -6.79 -0.21 2.00
CA TYR A 18 -8.23 -0.25 2.27
C TYR A 18 -8.50 -1.37 3.29
N ASN A 19 -8.60 -1.01 4.57
CA ASN A 19 -8.84 -2.00 5.63
C ASN A 19 -10.32 -2.34 5.78
N ALA A 20 -11.19 -1.41 5.46
CA ALA A 20 -12.64 -1.57 5.41
C ALA A 20 -13.25 -0.43 4.56
N GLU A 21 -14.52 -0.52 4.26
CA GLU A 21 -15.26 0.49 3.50
C GLU A 21 -15.09 1.92 4.04
N THR A 22 -15.03 2.06 5.37
CA THR A 22 -14.86 3.34 6.08
C THR A 22 -13.52 3.49 6.77
N SER A 23 -12.53 2.62 6.46
CA SER A 23 -11.22 2.63 7.12
C SER A 23 -10.10 2.48 6.09
N GLN A 24 -9.40 3.56 5.80
CA GLN A 24 -8.29 3.64 4.88
C GLN A 24 -7.00 4.05 5.60
N VAL A 25 -5.87 3.61 5.05
CA VAL A 25 -4.55 4.09 5.45
C VAL A 25 -4.01 4.98 4.35
N VAL A 26 -3.53 6.16 4.72
CA VAL A 26 -2.86 7.09 3.81
C VAL A 26 -1.38 7.10 4.12
N ALA A 27 -0.55 7.01 3.08
CA ALA A 27 0.90 7.17 3.15
C ALA A 27 1.36 8.36 2.30
N GLY A 28 2.44 9.01 2.70
CA GLY A 28 2.97 10.16 2.00
C GLY A 28 4.12 10.83 2.73
N THR A 29 4.55 11.98 2.22
CA THR A 29 5.55 12.80 2.91
C THR A 29 4.97 13.36 4.21
N GLU A 30 5.84 13.70 5.17
CA GLU A 30 5.42 14.34 6.43
C GLU A 30 4.60 15.60 6.19
N ALA A 31 4.99 16.42 5.21
CA ALA A 31 4.26 17.63 4.84
C ALA A 31 2.86 17.33 4.29
N ALA A 32 2.75 16.29 3.44
CA ALA A 32 1.48 15.88 2.87
C ALA A 32 0.54 15.31 3.95
N ILE A 33 1.06 14.48 4.86
CA ILE A 33 0.27 13.95 5.97
C ILE A 33 -0.21 15.09 6.90
N ALA A 34 0.65 16.04 7.25
CA ALA A 34 0.25 17.20 8.06
C ALA A 34 -0.84 18.05 7.36
N ALA A 35 -0.70 18.27 6.04
CA ALA A 35 -1.72 18.98 5.26
C ALA A 35 -3.06 18.23 5.23
N LEU A 36 -3.03 16.89 5.12
CA LEU A 36 -4.23 16.07 5.18
C LEU A 36 -4.94 16.17 6.54
N GLU A 37 -4.19 16.10 7.65
CA GLU A 37 -4.76 16.23 9.00
C GLU A 37 -5.50 17.57 9.17
N LEU A 38 -4.94 18.65 8.63
CA LEU A 38 -5.61 19.96 8.65
C LEU A 38 -6.91 19.96 7.83
N ARG A 39 -6.95 19.26 6.69
CA ARG A 39 -8.15 19.15 5.84
C ARG A 39 -9.24 18.27 6.46
N LEU A 40 -8.84 17.20 7.17
CA LEU A 40 -9.76 16.31 7.88
C LEU A 40 -10.43 16.99 9.06
N GLY A 41 -9.75 17.96 9.68
CA GLY A 41 -10.27 18.66 10.85
C GLY A 41 -10.53 17.73 12.05
N GLY A 42 -11.34 18.20 12.98
CA GLY A 42 -11.69 17.42 14.18
C GLY A 42 -12.89 16.47 14.01
N GLU A 43 -13.59 16.53 12.88
CA GLU A 43 -14.82 15.73 12.66
C GLU A 43 -14.53 14.32 12.17
N THR A 44 -13.41 14.12 11.48
CA THR A 44 -12.98 12.81 10.97
C THR A 44 -11.97 12.17 11.93
N ALA A 45 -12.36 11.04 12.53
CA ALA A 45 -11.47 10.27 13.39
C ALA A 45 -10.25 9.79 12.60
N HIS A 46 -9.08 10.17 13.00
CA HIS A 46 -7.81 9.76 12.39
C HIS A 46 -6.70 9.65 13.42
N ARG A 47 -5.64 8.93 13.09
CA ARG A 47 -4.45 8.82 13.92
C ARG A 47 -3.22 8.58 13.06
N ARG A 48 -2.08 9.13 13.44
CA ARG A 48 -0.79 8.76 12.85
C ARG A 48 -0.37 7.36 13.28
N LEU A 49 0.13 6.61 12.30
CA LEU A 49 0.82 5.36 12.55
C LEU A 49 2.31 5.67 12.77
N GLN A 50 2.89 5.02 13.78
CA GLN A 50 4.33 5.11 14.02
C GLN A 50 5.05 4.12 13.09
N THR A 51 5.43 4.56 11.91
CA THR A 51 6.17 3.79 10.92
C THR A 51 7.44 4.52 10.52
N SER A 52 8.46 3.78 10.09
CA SER A 52 9.73 4.37 9.64
C SER A 52 9.67 4.93 8.22
N HIS A 53 8.73 4.46 7.40
CA HIS A 53 8.60 4.80 5.98
C HIS A 53 7.13 4.86 5.56
N ALA A 54 6.88 5.55 4.46
CA ALA A 54 5.56 5.61 3.82
C ALA A 54 5.33 4.36 2.95
N PHE A 55 5.13 3.21 3.60
CA PHE A 55 4.87 1.93 2.92
C PHE A 55 3.67 2.04 1.99
N HIS A 56 3.68 1.24 0.92
CA HIS A 56 2.64 1.20 -0.12
C HIS A 56 2.42 2.56 -0.81
N SER A 57 3.49 3.32 -0.99
CA SER A 57 3.48 4.60 -1.72
C SER A 57 4.68 4.70 -2.66
N PRO A 58 4.67 5.64 -3.63
CA PRO A 58 5.80 5.87 -4.53
C PRO A 58 7.12 6.21 -3.82
N LEU A 59 7.08 6.59 -2.54
CA LEU A 59 8.29 6.80 -1.74
C LEU A 59 9.09 5.51 -1.51
N MET A 60 8.50 4.35 -1.76
CA MET A 60 9.16 3.04 -1.70
C MET A 60 9.77 2.60 -3.04
N ASP A 61 9.55 3.31 -4.13
CA ASP A 61 10.01 2.89 -5.48
C ASP A 61 11.52 2.69 -5.53
N GLY A 62 12.28 3.46 -4.77
CA GLY A 62 13.74 3.36 -4.71
C GLY A 62 14.30 2.01 -4.21
N VAL A 63 13.50 1.18 -3.52
CA VAL A 63 13.93 -0.12 -3.03
C VAL A 63 13.49 -1.29 -3.93
N LEU A 64 12.60 -1.07 -4.89
CA LEU A 64 11.96 -2.12 -5.67
C LEU A 64 12.96 -2.92 -6.51
N ASP A 65 13.91 -2.27 -7.16
CA ASP A 65 14.94 -2.95 -7.93
C ASP A 65 15.84 -3.85 -7.07
N GLY A 66 16.20 -3.37 -5.88
CA GLY A 66 16.96 -4.16 -4.92
C GLY A 66 16.19 -5.38 -4.45
N PHE A 67 14.91 -5.19 -4.13
CA PHE A 67 14.01 -6.27 -3.71
C PHE A 67 13.79 -7.30 -4.82
N ARG A 68 13.58 -6.85 -6.07
CA ARG A 68 13.48 -7.73 -7.25
C ARG A 68 14.71 -8.65 -7.37
N ARG A 69 15.91 -8.08 -7.31
CA ARG A 69 17.16 -8.87 -7.38
C ARG A 69 17.27 -9.91 -6.27
N CYS A 70 16.81 -9.58 -5.07
CA CYS A 70 16.74 -10.56 -3.97
C CYS A 70 15.79 -11.71 -4.30
N LEU A 71 14.61 -11.40 -4.87
CA LEU A 71 13.59 -12.41 -5.21
C LEU A 71 14.03 -13.31 -6.37
N GLU A 72 14.81 -12.81 -7.33
CA GLU A 72 15.37 -13.61 -8.44
C GLU A 72 16.27 -14.75 -7.93
N GLY A 73 16.88 -14.58 -6.76
CA GLY A 73 17.64 -15.64 -6.09
C GLY A 73 16.81 -16.65 -5.30
N VAL A 74 15.47 -16.47 -5.23
CA VAL A 74 14.55 -17.31 -4.45
C VAL A 74 13.78 -18.24 -5.37
N ALA A 75 13.73 -19.54 -5.06
CA ALA A 75 12.91 -20.50 -5.80
C ALA A 75 11.42 -20.33 -5.42
N LEU A 76 10.78 -19.32 -5.99
CA LEU A 76 9.34 -19.09 -5.82
C LEU A 76 8.54 -20.25 -6.45
N ARG A 77 7.46 -20.66 -5.80
CA ARG A 77 6.60 -21.75 -6.27
C ARG A 77 5.13 -21.35 -6.16
N ALA A 78 4.30 -21.95 -7.04
CA ALA A 78 2.87 -21.86 -6.90
C ALA A 78 2.42 -22.40 -5.52
N PRO A 79 1.50 -21.74 -4.83
CA PRO A 79 1.04 -22.18 -3.52
C PRO A 79 0.20 -23.44 -3.60
N ASP A 80 0.33 -24.32 -2.62
CA ASP A 80 -0.51 -25.53 -2.49
C ASP A 80 -1.94 -25.22 -2.01
N ARG A 81 -2.14 -24.04 -1.43
CA ARG A 81 -3.42 -23.57 -0.89
C ARG A 81 -3.82 -22.26 -1.54
N ARG A 82 -5.09 -22.14 -1.86
CA ARG A 82 -5.66 -20.87 -2.35
C ARG A 82 -5.65 -19.82 -1.24
N PHE A 83 -5.34 -18.58 -1.61
CA PHE A 83 -5.48 -17.42 -0.73
C PHE A 83 -5.96 -16.20 -1.53
N VAL A 84 -6.53 -15.22 -0.83
CA VAL A 84 -6.92 -13.94 -1.43
C VAL A 84 -5.69 -13.03 -1.48
N SER A 85 -5.40 -12.49 -2.65
CA SER A 85 -4.29 -11.57 -2.87
C SER A 85 -4.62 -10.18 -2.35
N ASN A 86 -3.76 -9.63 -1.49
CA ASN A 86 -3.87 -8.23 -1.06
C ASN A 86 -3.61 -7.23 -2.20
N LEU A 87 -2.99 -7.69 -3.30
CA LEU A 87 -2.75 -6.85 -4.48
C LEU A 87 -4.02 -6.64 -5.32
N THR A 88 -4.89 -7.65 -5.39
CA THR A 88 -6.07 -7.63 -6.26
C THR A 88 -7.40 -7.67 -5.52
N GLY A 89 -7.41 -8.09 -4.24
CA GLY A 89 -8.62 -8.34 -3.47
C GLY A 89 -9.40 -9.60 -3.91
N ASP A 90 -8.83 -10.42 -4.79
CA ASP A 90 -9.43 -11.64 -5.33
C ASP A 90 -8.51 -12.84 -5.12
N TRP A 91 -8.97 -14.05 -5.52
CA TRP A 91 -8.15 -15.25 -5.47
C TRP A 91 -6.85 -15.08 -6.26
N VAL A 92 -5.73 -15.39 -5.61
CA VAL A 92 -4.43 -15.29 -6.27
C VAL A 92 -4.34 -16.21 -7.47
N ASP A 93 -3.75 -15.72 -8.56
CA ASP A 93 -3.26 -16.57 -9.65
C ASP A 93 -1.98 -17.29 -9.18
N PRO A 94 -2.00 -18.64 -9.08
CA PRO A 94 -0.86 -19.41 -8.60
C PRO A 94 0.40 -19.24 -9.44
N GLN A 95 0.27 -19.02 -10.75
CA GLN A 95 1.42 -18.83 -11.62
C GLN A 95 2.02 -17.42 -11.46
N ARG A 96 1.15 -16.41 -11.31
CA ARG A 96 1.59 -15.04 -11.10
C ARG A 96 2.34 -14.87 -9.77
N CYS A 97 1.82 -15.42 -8.67
CA CYS A 97 2.48 -15.28 -7.37
C CYS A 97 3.77 -16.13 -7.23
N ALA A 98 4.05 -17.01 -8.19
CA ALA A 98 5.34 -17.71 -8.31
C ALA A 98 6.42 -16.88 -9.02
N THR A 99 6.16 -15.61 -9.33
CA THR A 99 7.11 -14.71 -10.00
C THR A 99 7.56 -13.59 -9.08
N PRO A 100 8.78 -13.05 -9.22
CA PRO A 100 9.24 -11.87 -8.49
C PRO A 100 8.33 -10.66 -8.69
N ASP A 101 7.76 -10.48 -9.87
CA ASP A 101 6.93 -9.33 -10.22
C ASP A 101 5.73 -9.15 -9.29
N TYR A 102 5.03 -10.23 -8.98
CA TYR A 102 3.90 -10.20 -8.06
C TYR A 102 4.28 -9.60 -6.69
N TRP A 103 5.43 -10.02 -6.15
CA TRP A 103 5.88 -9.57 -4.83
C TRP A 103 6.45 -8.16 -4.83
N VAL A 104 7.03 -7.74 -5.95
CA VAL A 104 7.48 -6.35 -6.15
C VAL A 104 6.28 -5.42 -6.23
N GLU A 105 5.25 -5.78 -7.00
CA GLU A 105 4.00 -5.02 -7.08
C GLU A 105 3.28 -4.94 -5.71
N HIS A 106 3.30 -6.06 -4.95
CA HIS A 106 2.71 -6.12 -3.62
C HIS A 106 3.42 -5.19 -2.62
#